data_6b5cb3d7877387360fdc8dada694de8a
#
_entry.id   6b5cb3d7877387360fdc8dada694de8a
#
_cell.length_a   1.000
_cell.length_b   1.000
_cell.length_c   1.000
_cell.angle_alpha   90.00
_cell.angle_beta   90.00
_cell.angle_gamma   90.00
#
_symmetry.space_group_name_H-M   'P 1'
#
loop_
_entity.id
_entity.type
_entity.pdbx_description
1 polymer ?
#
loop_
_entity_poly.entity_id
_entity_poly.type
_entity_poly.pdbx_seq_one_letter_code
_entity_poly.pdbx_strand_id
1 'polypeptide(L)'
;MTNSTTPQATTHTTDHSSAFDVELAQLTRNNFIEARHRGRLILLGPDGEIQLALGDIHEPFYLRSAAKPLQAIGSMKAGAPLRGSQVAIACGSHRGTFEQMRAVQDVLTQGSTETHPLTPANLALKPTLPSDKQARQAMIQANLAATALAHPCSGKHAAFLWACTAKLERGDLEEGSQNWTLHNYLDPTHPLQQVITEEIEAFTGEPVAAIGVDGCGAPVHAVSLAGAARAYSTLGAAIRNLGADARASTVATAMVDYPELIQAPGSPDTVLSEELDAIVKGGAEGVLCIGLRSGASVVVKMSDGSHRAMYAVALRALAAGGYLSAEECERLLALVVRPVTGGYVDGKPVVVGELRVHEELFTRENLTLGTQEGN
;
A
#
# COMPACT_ATOMS: atom_id res chain seq x y z
N MET A 1 -18.14 -64.16 -5.93
CA MET A 1 -18.79 -62.89 -6.13
C MET A 1 -18.32 -61.95 -5.03
N THR A 2 -17.29 -61.20 -5.31
CA THR A 2 -16.66 -60.28 -4.36
C THR A 2 -17.08 -58.85 -4.78
N ASN A 3 -17.95 -58.23 -3.97
CA ASN A 3 -18.34 -56.85 -4.15
C ASN A 3 -17.15 -55.92 -3.76
N SER A 4 -16.60 -55.26 -4.75
CA SER A 4 -15.67 -54.17 -4.58
C SER A 4 -16.44 -52.87 -4.45
N THR A 5 -16.60 -52.35 -3.25
CA THR A 5 -17.08 -51.00 -2.96
C THR A 5 -15.89 -50.02 -3.00
N THR A 6 -15.84 -49.22 -4.04
CA THR A 6 -14.93 -48.07 -4.16
C THR A 6 -15.36 -47.02 -3.13
N PRO A 7 -14.47 -46.44 -2.32
CA PRO A 7 -14.83 -45.33 -1.43
C PRO A 7 -15.10 -44.07 -2.28
N GLN A 8 -16.30 -43.50 -2.14
CA GLN A 8 -16.58 -42.16 -2.62
C GLN A 8 -15.75 -41.16 -1.82
N ALA A 9 -14.95 -40.38 -2.53
CA ALA A 9 -14.26 -39.23 -1.97
C ALA A 9 -15.30 -38.16 -1.57
N THR A 10 -15.52 -38.01 -0.29
CA THR A 10 -16.26 -36.89 0.29
C THR A 10 -15.37 -35.65 0.11
N THR A 11 -15.71 -34.78 -0.80
CA THR A 11 -15.16 -33.42 -0.90
C THR A 11 -15.66 -32.64 0.33
N HIS A 12 -14.80 -32.57 1.35
CA HIS A 12 -14.99 -31.59 2.43
C HIS A 12 -14.66 -30.22 1.85
N THR A 13 -15.66 -29.41 1.57
CA THR A 13 -15.50 -27.96 1.44
C THR A 13 -15.06 -27.44 2.81
N THR A 14 -13.78 -27.19 2.98
CA THR A 14 -13.24 -26.51 4.17
C THR A 14 -13.68 -25.06 4.11
N ASP A 15 -14.47 -24.65 5.08
CA ASP A 15 -14.74 -23.22 5.34
C ASP A 15 -13.40 -22.53 5.66
N HIS A 16 -12.93 -21.72 4.73
CA HIS A 16 -11.67 -20.99 4.86
C HIS A 16 -11.83 -19.64 5.58
N SER A 17 -13.07 -19.20 5.86
CA SER A 17 -13.36 -17.94 6.54
C SER A 17 -13.04 -17.98 8.03
N SER A 18 -13.08 -19.14 8.65
CA SER A 18 -12.82 -19.33 10.09
C SER A 18 -11.34 -19.54 10.45
N ALA A 19 -10.46 -19.71 9.47
CA ALA A 19 -9.02 -19.88 9.71
C ALA A 19 -8.33 -18.52 9.83
N PHE A 20 -7.49 -18.32 10.85
CA PHE A 20 -6.71 -17.07 11.01
C PHE A 20 -5.93 -16.72 9.72
N ASP A 21 -5.20 -17.70 9.16
CA ASP A 21 -4.45 -17.60 7.92
C ASP A 21 -4.76 -18.74 6.96
N VAL A 22 -4.78 -18.43 5.66
CA VAL A 22 -4.91 -19.41 4.58
C VAL A 22 -3.58 -19.51 3.83
N GLU A 23 -3.20 -20.71 3.35
CA GLU A 23 -2.09 -20.83 2.41
C GLU A 23 -2.57 -20.32 1.05
N LEU A 24 -2.07 -19.15 0.65
CA LEU A 24 -2.50 -18.42 -0.54
C LEU A 24 -1.67 -18.79 -1.78
N ALA A 25 -0.40 -19.13 -1.57
CA ALA A 25 0.52 -19.44 -2.67
C ALA A 25 1.67 -20.32 -2.22
N GLN A 26 2.29 -21.01 -3.20
CA GLN A 26 3.50 -21.81 -3.04
C GLN A 26 4.58 -21.35 -4.02
N LEU A 27 5.82 -21.37 -3.58
CA LEU A 27 6.97 -21.26 -4.46
C LEU A 27 7.51 -22.65 -4.74
N THR A 28 7.71 -22.97 -6.02
CA THR A 28 8.31 -24.25 -6.42
C THR A 28 9.70 -24.05 -7.02
N ARG A 29 10.55 -25.08 -6.89
CA ARG A 29 11.83 -25.22 -7.59
C ARG A 29 11.97 -26.66 -8.04
N ASN A 30 12.15 -26.89 -9.34
CA ASN A 30 12.24 -28.24 -9.93
C ASN A 30 11.09 -29.18 -9.44
N ASN A 31 9.87 -28.67 -9.44
CA ASN A 31 8.65 -29.32 -8.94
C ASN A 31 8.60 -29.62 -7.43
N PHE A 32 9.60 -29.19 -6.66
CA PHE A 32 9.59 -29.30 -5.21
C PHE A 32 9.06 -27.98 -4.60
N ILE A 33 8.20 -28.08 -3.58
CA ILE A 33 7.70 -26.91 -2.86
C ILE A 33 8.82 -26.37 -1.98
N GLU A 34 9.39 -25.22 -2.36
CA GLU A 34 10.49 -24.56 -1.65
C GLU A 34 9.99 -23.64 -0.54
N ALA A 35 8.83 -22.98 -0.75
CA ALA A 35 8.21 -22.08 0.25
C ALA A 35 6.70 -22.08 0.14
N ARG A 36 6.03 -21.80 1.27
CA ARG A 36 4.58 -21.63 1.37
C ARG A 36 4.29 -20.21 1.89
N HIS A 37 3.38 -19.52 1.25
CA HIS A 37 2.96 -18.16 1.62
C HIS A 37 1.55 -18.20 2.17
N ARG A 38 1.43 -17.95 3.47
CA ARG A 38 0.15 -17.87 4.17
C ARG A 38 -0.23 -16.42 4.40
N GLY A 39 -1.52 -16.15 4.49
CA GLY A 39 -2.01 -14.80 4.73
C GLY A 39 -3.52 -14.71 4.69
N ARG A 40 -3.98 -13.47 4.59
CA ARG A 40 -5.39 -13.09 4.58
C ARG A 40 -5.66 -12.19 3.38
N LEU A 41 -6.87 -12.26 2.85
CA LEU A 41 -7.30 -11.45 1.73
C LEU A 41 -8.77 -11.06 1.88
N ILE A 42 -9.10 -9.85 1.44
CA ILE A 42 -10.47 -9.40 1.22
C ILE A 42 -10.58 -8.76 -0.17
N LEU A 43 -11.67 -9.05 -0.86
CA LEU A 43 -12.11 -8.37 -2.07
C LEU A 43 -13.49 -7.77 -1.80
N LEU A 44 -13.61 -6.44 -1.91
CA LEU A 44 -14.88 -5.72 -1.88
C LEU A 44 -15.33 -5.38 -3.29
N GLY A 45 -16.65 -5.49 -3.52
CA GLY A 45 -17.31 -4.95 -4.70
C GLY A 45 -17.48 -3.43 -4.65
N PRO A 46 -17.91 -2.80 -5.77
CA PRO A 46 -18.17 -1.36 -5.84
C PRO A 46 -19.29 -0.88 -4.90
N ASP A 47 -20.15 -1.79 -4.49
CA ASP A 47 -21.25 -1.60 -3.53
C ASP A 47 -20.82 -1.70 -2.06
N GLY A 48 -19.53 -2.03 -1.83
CA GLY A 48 -18.98 -2.25 -0.50
C GLY A 48 -19.22 -3.65 0.08
N GLU A 49 -19.91 -4.53 -0.68
CA GLU A 49 -20.15 -5.91 -0.26
C GLU A 49 -18.89 -6.76 -0.38
N ILE A 50 -18.72 -7.69 0.57
CA ILE A 50 -17.60 -8.63 0.57
C ILE A 50 -17.85 -9.68 -0.51
N GLN A 51 -17.03 -9.69 -1.56
CA GLN A 51 -17.10 -10.70 -2.62
C GLN A 51 -16.23 -11.92 -2.31
N LEU A 52 -15.11 -11.73 -1.62
CA LEU A 52 -14.22 -12.81 -1.21
C LEU A 52 -13.53 -12.44 0.11
N ALA A 53 -13.55 -13.37 1.05
CA ALA A 53 -12.80 -13.29 2.30
C ALA A 53 -12.01 -14.59 2.50
N LEU A 54 -10.71 -14.47 2.70
CA LEU A 54 -9.82 -15.60 2.99
C LEU A 54 -9.02 -15.30 4.26
N GLY A 55 -9.18 -16.15 5.28
CA GLY A 55 -8.65 -15.94 6.62
C GLY A 55 -9.42 -14.87 7.39
N ASP A 56 -8.95 -14.53 8.60
CA ASP A 56 -9.63 -13.56 9.47
C ASP A 56 -9.42 -12.13 8.96
N ILE A 57 -10.44 -11.56 8.34
CA ILE A 57 -10.44 -10.20 7.79
C ILE A 57 -10.67 -9.11 8.84
N HIS A 58 -11.01 -9.47 10.08
CA HIS A 58 -11.27 -8.54 11.18
C HIS A 58 -10.10 -8.40 12.14
N GLU A 59 -9.17 -9.36 12.15
CA GLU A 59 -7.95 -9.26 12.96
C GLU A 59 -7.09 -8.07 12.52
N PRO A 60 -6.76 -7.13 13.43
CA PRO A 60 -6.01 -5.94 13.10
C PRO A 60 -4.58 -6.24 12.62
N PHE A 61 -4.09 -5.39 11.73
CA PHE A 61 -2.69 -5.38 11.29
C PHE A 61 -2.21 -3.95 11.07
N TYR A 62 -0.92 -3.71 11.19
CA TYR A 62 -0.35 -2.41 10.88
C TYR A 62 -0.35 -2.15 9.36
N LEU A 63 -1.04 -1.07 8.94
CA LEU A 63 -1.10 -0.64 7.53
C LEU A 63 0.28 -0.36 6.92
N ARG A 64 1.23 0.04 7.73
CA ARG A 64 2.55 0.44 7.29
C ARG A 64 2.44 1.52 6.19
N SER A 65 3.20 1.39 5.11
CA SER A 65 3.16 2.38 4.02
C SER A 65 1.85 2.41 3.22
N ALA A 66 0.93 1.48 3.42
CA ALA A 66 -0.41 1.56 2.85
C ALA A 66 -1.28 2.67 3.51
N ALA A 67 -0.89 3.18 4.68
CA ALA A 67 -1.54 4.34 5.30
C ALA A 67 -1.19 5.69 4.64
N LYS A 68 -0.16 5.77 3.80
CA LYS A 68 0.35 7.06 3.30
C LYS A 68 -0.67 7.90 2.52
N PRO A 69 -1.55 7.36 1.69
CA PRO A 69 -2.62 8.15 1.06
C PRO A 69 -3.51 8.84 2.10
N LEU A 70 -3.90 8.13 3.16
CA LEU A 70 -4.70 8.68 4.26
C LEU A 70 -3.91 9.71 5.08
N GLN A 71 -2.62 9.47 5.30
CA GLN A 71 -1.70 10.42 5.95
C GLN A 71 -1.53 11.72 5.13
N ALA A 72 -1.53 11.62 3.79
CA ALA A 72 -1.52 12.79 2.92
C ALA A 72 -2.83 13.58 3.01
N ILE A 73 -3.98 12.91 3.05
CA ILE A 73 -5.29 13.55 3.29
C ILE A 73 -5.28 14.28 4.64
N GLY A 74 -4.83 13.62 5.72
CA GLY A 74 -4.70 14.24 7.04
C GLY A 74 -3.78 15.46 7.04
N SER A 75 -2.65 15.41 6.31
CA SER A 75 -1.75 16.56 6.15
C SER A 75 -2.43 17.72 5.44
N MET A 76 -3.21 17.44 4.38
CA MET A 76 -3.99 18.45 3.66
C MET A 76 -5.10 19.04 4.54
N LYS A 77 -5.79 18.21 5.33
CA LYS A 77 -6.81 18.65 6.30
C LYS A 77 -6.18 19.53 7.39
N ALA A 78 -4.99 19.19 7.84
CA ALA A 78 -4.22 19.98 8.79
C ALA A 78 -3.65 21.29 8.20
N GLY A 79 -3.75 21.49 6.88
CA GLY A 79 -3.45 22.77 6.23
C GLY A 79 -2.33 22.77 5.21
N ALA A 80 -1.66 21.65 4.93
CA ALA A 80 -0.68 21.57 3.84
C ALA A 80 -1.39 21.67 2.49
N PRO A 81 -1.12 22.71 1.65
CA PRO A 81 -1.83 22.91 0.39
C PRO A 81 -1.18 22.12 -0.75
N LEU A 82 -0.93 20.83 -0.54
CA LEU A 82 -0.28 19.93 -1.50
C LEU A 82 -1.06 19.84 -2.81
N ARG A 83 -0.34 19.73 -3.95
CA ARG A 83 -0.93 19.61 -5.28
C ARG A 83 -0.10 18.72 -6.20
N GLY A 84 -0.77 17.99 -7.10
CA GLY A 84 -0.13 17.20 -8.16
C GLY A 84 0.98 16.28 -7.64
N SER A 85 2.19 16.44 -8.16
CA SER A 85 3.37 15.64 -7.79
C SER A 85 3.72 15.70 -6.30
N GLN A 86 3.40 16.80 -5.61
CA GLN A 86 3.63 16.94 -4.15
C GLN A 86 2.75 15.98 -3.35
N VAL A 87 1.50 15.81 -3.78
CA VAL A 87 0.58 14.82 -3.19
C VAL A 87 1.09 13.41 -3.46
N ALA A 88 1.46 13.10 -4.70
CA ALA A 88 1.94 11.78 -5.08
C ALA A 88 3.19 11.38 -4.28
N ILE A 89 4.20 12.26 -4.18
CA ILE A 89 5.41 11.94 -3.41
C ILE A 89 5.14 11.81 -1.91
N ALA A 90 4.14 12.52 -1.36
CA ALA A 90 3.69 12.35 0.03
C ALA A 90 3.08 10.96 0.27
N CYS A 91 2.41 10.38 -0.74
CA CYS A 91 1.88 9.00 -0.72
C CYS A 91 2.96 7.96 -1.02
N GLY A 92 4.13 8.36 -1.51
CA GLY A 92 5.17 7.48 -2.02
C GLY A 92 5.92 6.65 -0.97
N SER A 93 6.33 5.44 -1.38
CA SER A 93 7.42 4.67 -0.77
C SER A 93 8.54 4.59 -1.79
N HIS A 94 9.07 5.75 -2.11
CA HIS A 94 9.94 5.96 -3.26
C HIS A 94 11.35 5.36 -3.09
N ARG A 95 12.08 5.21 -4.19
CA ARG A 95 13.41 4.61 -4.19
C ARG A 95 14.55 5.63 -4.19
N GLY A 96 14.22 6.92 -4.13
CA GLY A 96 15.18 8.00 -4.10
C GLY A 96 15.80 8.27 -5.48
N THR A 97 15.05 8.15 -6.58
CA THR A 97 15.49 8.68 -7.87
C THR A 97 15.72 10.19 -7.75
N PHE A 98 16.52 10.78 -8.64
CA PHE A 98 16.76 12.24 -8.59
C PHE A 98 15.46 13.04 -8.73
N GLU A 99 14.51 12.54 -9.50
CA GLU A 99 13.20 13.14 -9.68
C GLU A 99 12.38 13.08 -8.40
N GLN A 100 12.35 11.92 -7.72
CA GLN A 100 11.68 11.75 -6.44
C GLN A 100 12.29 12.63 -5.35
N MET A 101 13.63 12.68 -5.24
CA MET A 101 14.31 13.56 -4.29
C MET A 101 14.02 15.04 -4.56
N ARG A 102 13.94 15.45 -5.85
CA ARG A 102 13.55 16.81 -6.24
C ARG A 102 12.11 17.12 -5.85
N ALA A 103 11.16 16.17 -6.06
CA ALA A 103 9.79 16.36 -5.63
C ALA A 103 9.68 16.52 -4.11
N VAL A 104 10.44 15.77 -3.31
CA VAL A 104 10.53 15.99 -1.85
C VAL A 104 11.09 17.37 -1.52
N GLN A 105 12.17 17.78 -2.19
CA GLN A 105 12.76 19.11 -2.00
C GLN A 105 11.78 20.22 -2.33
N ASP A 106 10.95 20.05 -3.37
CA ASP A 106 9.90 21.00 -3.73
C ASP A 106 8.86 21.13 -2.60
N VAL A 107 8.40 20.02 -2.02
CA VAL A 107 7.49 20.06 -0.86
C VAL A 107 8.10 20.84 0.30
N LEU A 108 9.38 20.62 0.63
CA LEU A 108 10.07 21.37 1.69
C LEU A 108 10.17 22.86 1.34
N THR A 109 10.54 23.17 0.10
CA THR A 109 10.71 24.55 -0.37
C THR A 109 9.40 25.32 -0.31
N GLN A 110 8.31 24.73 -0.80
CA GLN A 110 6.98 25.35 -0.78
C GLN A 110 6.39 25.43 0.63
N GLY A 111 6.75 24.48 1.50
CA GLY A 111 6.35 24.48 2.90
C GLY A 111 7.18 25.40 3.79
N SER A 112 8.28 25.97 3.29
CA SER A 112 9.10 26.92 4.01
C SER A 112 8.44 28.28 4.13
N THR A 113 8.63 28.92 5.29
CA THR A 113 8.24 30.32 5.53
C THR A 113 9.46 31.10 6.00
N GLU A 114 9.36 32.42 6.07
CA GLU A 114 10.45 33.27 6.56
C GLU A 114 10.81 32.93 8.02
N THR A 115 9.80 32.63 8.84
CA THR A 115 9.95 32.29 10.26
C THR A 115 10.29 30.82 10.50
N HIS A 116 9.90 29.93 9.59
CA HIS A 116 10.09 28.48 9.70
C HIS A 116 10.65 27.91 8.38
N PRO A 117 11.93 28.15 8.06
CA PRO A 117 12.54 27.56 6.87
C PRO A 117 12.68 26.05 7.01
N LEU A 118 12.24 25.31 5.99
CA LEU A 118 12.36 23.85 5.91
C LEU A 118 13.51 23.43 5.01
N THR A 119 14.33 22.52 5.51
CA THR A 119 15.47 21.92 4.83
C THR A 119 15.44 20.40 5.02
N PRO A 120 16.25 19.63 4.30
CA PRO A 120 16.37 18.19 4.54
C PRO A 120 16.78 17.83 5.99
N ALA A 121 17.40 18.75 6.73
CA ALA A 121 17.76 18.54 8.13
C ALA A 121 16.56 18.53 9.09
N ASN A 122 15.42 19.10 8.69
CA ASN A 122 14.19 19.06 9.48
C ASN A 122 13.47 17.70 9.38
N LEU A 123 13.79 16.91 8.35
CA LEU A 123 13.26 15.55 8.25
C LEU A 123 13.86 14.69 9.38
N ALA A 124 13.04 14.20 10.26
CA ALA A 124 13.46 13.29 11.35
C ALA A 124 13.75 11.88 10.79
N LEU A 125 14.62 11.81 9.79
CA LEU A 125 14.96 10.60 9.03
C LEU A 125 16.47 10.42 8.96
N LYS A 126 16.90 9.16 9.08
CA LYS A 126 18.32 8.84 8.86
C LYS A 126 18.72 9.13 7.40
N PRO A 127 19.76 9.93 7.13
CA PRO A 127 20.31 10.08 5.80
C PRO A 127 20.70 8.72 5.21
N THR A 128 20.33 8.47 3.94
CA THR A 128 20.61 7.23 3.23
C THR A 128 21.01 7.52 1.78
N LEU A 129 21.66 6.57 1.15
CA LEU A 129 21.81 6.56 -0.30
C LEU A 129 20.52 6.01 -0.94
N PRO A 130 20.16 6.43 -2.15
CA PRO A 130 19.01 5.89 -2.87
C PRO A 130 18.99 4.36 -2.91
N SER A 131 17.82 3.75 -2.85
CA SER A 131 17.63 2.34 -3.17
C SER A 131 17.49 2.11 -4.68
N ASP A 132 17.22 3.16 -5.45
CA ASP A 132 17.37 3.14 -6.90
C ASP A 132 18.83 2.96 -7.28
N LYS A 133 19.09 1.97 -8.15
CA LYS A 133 20.46 1.58 -8.50
C LYS A 133 21.20 2.68 -9.27
N GLN A 134 20.53 3.32 -10.22
CA GLN A 134 21.14 4.34 -11.07
C GLN A 134 21.46 5.61 -10.27
N ALA A 135 20.52 6.10 -9.50
CA ALA A 135 20.73 7.28 -8.64
C ALA A 135 21.82 7.01 -7.58
N ARG A 136 21.81 5.82 -6.98
CA ARG A 136 22.83 5.40 -6.01
C ARG A 136 24.21 5.39 -6.63
N GLN A 137 24.37 4.80 -7.81
CA GLN A 137 25.64 4.72 -8.50
C GLN A 137 26.16 6.11 -8.89
N ALA A 138 25.29 6.97 -9.41
CA ALA A 138 25.61 8.34 -9.76
C ALA A 138 26.07 9.15 -8.54
N MET A 139 25.39 9.04 -7.40
CA MET A 139 25.80 9.71 -6.16
C MET A 139 27.16 9.23 -5.66
N ILE A 140 27.43 7.92 -5.71
CA ILE A 140 28.73 7.36 -5.31
C ILE A 140 29.84 7.86 -6.24
N GLN A 141 29.64 7.85 -7.55
CA GLN A 141 30.62 8.34 -8.55
C GLN A 141 30.91 9.83 -8.38
N ALA A 142 29.89 10.61 -8.03
CA ALA A 142 30.02 12.05 -7.77
C ALA A 142 30.49 12.37 -6.33
N ASN A 143 30.83 11.35 -5.52
CA ASN A 143 31.22 11.49 -4.11
C ASN A 143 30.20 12.33 -3.28
N LEU A 144 28.91 12.18 -3.57
CA LEU A 144 27.83 12.84 -2.84
C LEU A 144 27.49 12.08 -1.56
N ALA A 145 27.23 12.82 -0.49
CA ALA A 145 26.85 12.25 0.80
C ALA A 145 25.42 11.66 0.77
N ALA A 146 25.16 10.72 1.67
CA ALA A 146 23.81 10.26 1.95
C ALA A 146 22.91 11.42 2.39
N THR A 147 21.63 11.38 2.03
CA THR A 147 20.67 12.45 2.30
C THR A 147 19.35 11.89 2.85
N ALA A 148 18.68 12.67 3.71
CA ALA A 148 17.33 12.34 4.18
C ALA A 148 16.29 12.39 3.03
N LEU A 149 16.57 13.13 1.96
CA LEU A 149 15.70 13.18 0.77
C LEU A 149 15.56 11.81 0.09
N ALA A 150 16.58 10.97 0.13
CA ALA A 150 16.56 9.63 -0.48
C ALA A 150 15.83 8.58 0.37
N HIS A 151 15.42 8.91 1.58
CA HIS A 151 14.69 7.98 2.43
C HIS A 151 13.28 7.70 1.87
N PRO A 152 12.79 6.44 1.83
CA PRO A 152 11.50 6.09 1.21
C PRO A 152 10.27 6.80 1.80
N CYS A 153 10.39 7.39 2.97
CA CYS A 153 9.31 8.10 3.65
C CYS A 153 9.48 9.64 3.65
N SER A 154 10.50 10.18 2.96
CA SER A 154 10.81 11.62 3.03
C SER A 154 9.67 12.49 2.50
N GLY A 155 8.93 12.04 1.48
CA GLY A 155 7.78 12.77 0.95
C GLY A 155 6.69 13.00 1.97
N LYS A 156 6.27 11.94 2.70
CA LYS A 156 5.26 12.11 3.76
C LYS A 156 5.75 12.99 4.91
N HIS A 157 7.03 12.86 5.32
CA HIS A 157 7.61 13.71 6.36
C HIS A 157 7.68 15.18 5.94
N ALA A 158 7.99 15.46 4.67
CA ALA A 158 7.94 16.81 4.12
C ALA A 158 6.51 17.38 4.14
N ALA A 159 5.49 16.57 3.81
CA ALA A 159 4.09 16.96 3.91
C ALA A 159 3.65 17.24 5.36
N PHE A 160 4.11 16.43 6.31
CA PHE A 160 3.87 16.65 7.75
C PHE A 160 4.44 17.99 8.21
N LEU A 161 5.69 18.29 7.84
CA LEU A 161 6.34 19.55 8.17
C LEU A 161 5.62 20.74 7.53
N TRP A 162 5.18 20.63 6.27
CA TRP A 162 4.40 21.68 5.62
C TRP A 162 3.05 21.92 6.33
N ALA A 163 2.37 20.87 6.79
CA ALA A 163 1.15 21.04 7.59
C ALA A 163 1.43 21.81 8.89
N CYS A 164 2.56 21.53 9.55
CA CYS A 164 2.95 22.24 10.77
C CYS A 164 3.27 23.72 10.49
N THR A 165 4.09 24.05 9.48
CA THR A 165 4.42 25.43 9.13
C THR A 165 3.17 26.21 8.71
N ALA A 166 2.27 25.60 7.93
CA ALA A 166 1.02 26.25 7.50
C ALA A 166 0.10 26.60 8.69
N LYS A 167 0.10 25.80 9.76
CA LYS A 167 -0.63 26.10 10.98
C LYS A 167 0.03 27.23 11.77
N LEU A 168 1.35 27.18 11.93
CA LEU A 168 2.11 28.21 12.65
C LEU A 168 1.96 29.60 12.02
N GLU A 169 1.97 29.69 10.67
CA GLU A 169 1.84 30.95 9.95
C GLU A 169 0.42 31.56 10.02
N ARG A 170 -0.62 30.73 10.05
CA ARG A 170 -2.00 31.24 10.11
C ARG A 170 -2.35 31.88 11.44
N GLY A 171 -1.59 31.60 12.49
CA GLY A 171 -1.89 32.09 13.83
C GLY A 171 -3.23 31.58 14.41
N ASP A 172 -3.91 30.69 13.70
CA ASP A 172 -5.18 30.08 14.08
C ASP A 172 -5.02 29.05 15.23
N LEU A 173 -4.09 29.36 16.13
CA LEU A 173 -3.86 28.53 17.29
C LEU A 173 -4.88 28.92 18.35
N GLU A 174 -5.95 28.12 18.48
CA GLU A 174 -6.85 28.22 19.62
C GLU A 174 -6.07 28.20 20.93
N GLU A 175 -6.58 28.89 21.95
CA GLU A 175 -5.99 28.93 23.28
C GLU A 175 -5.81 27.48 23.79
N GLY A 176 -4.55 27.00 23.90
CA GLY A 176 -4.22 25.60 24.19
C GLY A 176 -3.55 24.82 23.05
N SER A 177 -3.49 25.32 21.82
CA SER A 177 -2.87 24.68 20.66
C SER A 177 -1.34 24.89 20.58
N GLN A 178 -0.66 25.12 21.68
CA GLN A 178 0.80 25.37 21.77
C GLN A 178 1.67 24.18 21.30
N ASN A 179 1.06 23.07 20.87
CA ASN A 179 1.75 21.81 20.56
C ASN A 179 2.09 21.63 19.08
N TRP A 180 1.75 22.57 18.18
CA TRP A 180 2.17 22.53 16.79
C TRP A 180 3.63 22.96 16.67
N THR A 181 4.54 21.98 16.72
CA THR A 181 5.98 22.23 16.62
C THR A 181 6.61 21.38 15.53
N LEU A 182 7.73 21.82 14.99
CA LEU A 182 8.48 21.07 13.98
C LEU A 182 9.36 19.96 14.59
N HIS A 183 9.53 19.94 15.91
CA HIS A 183 10.46 19.01 16.56
C HIS A 183 9.83 17.68 16.91
N ASN A 184 8.55 17.69 17.31
CA ASN A 184 7.84 16.49 17.78
C ASN A 184 6.68 16.07 16.85
N TYR A 185 6.70 16.47 15.58
CA TYR A 185 5.64 16.18 14.61
C TYR A 185 5.36 14.67 14.41
N LEU A 186 6.22 13.80 14.95
CA LEU A 186 6.05 12.35 14.94
C LEU A 186 5.44 11.80 16.23
N ASP A 187 5.27 12.63 17.27
CA ASP A 187 4.64 12.20 18.52
C ASP A 187 3.16 11.87 18.24
N PRO A 188 2.65 10.69 18.64
CA PRO A 188 1.23 10.34 18.46
C PRO A 188 0.26 11.36 19.06
N THR A 189 0.68 12.12 20.09
CA THR A 189 -0.13 13.17 20.72
C THR A 189 -0.05 14.52 20.02
N HIS A 190 0.83 14.67 19.02
CA HIS A 190 0.91 15.89 18.23
C HIS A 190 -0.41 16.11 17.45
N PRO A 191 -0.96 17.35 17.41
CA PRO A 191 -2.24 17.63 16.77
C PRO A 191 -2.33 17.14 15.31
N LEU A 192 -1.25 17.22 14.55
CA LEU A 192 -1.19 16.66 13.19
C LEU A 192 -1.46 15.15 13.18
N GLN A 193 -0.84 14.41 14.11
CA GLN A 193 -0.99 12.95 14.16
C GLN A 193 -2.39 12.56 14.64
N GLN A 194 -3.02 13.36 15.48
CA GLN A 194 -4.43 13.19 15.86
C GLN A 194 -5.35 13.37 14.65
N VAL A 195 -5.16 14.43 13.85
CA VAL A 195 -5.91 14.64 12.59
C VAL A 195 -5.70 13.46 11.64
N ILE A 196 -4.48 12.93 11.53
CA ILE A 196 -4.20 11.78 10.68
C ILE A 196 -4.91 10.53 11.20
N THR A 197 -4.92 10.30 12.50
CA THR A 197 -5.63 9.17 13.12
C THR A 197 -7.12 9.25 12.84
N GLU A 198 -7.74 10.42 13.05
CA GLU A 198 -9.15 10.67 12.74
C GLU A 198 -9.49 10.38 11.27
N GLU A 199 -8.62 10.78 10.32
CA GLU A 199 -8.82 10.47 8.91
C GLU A 199 -8.72 8.97 8.62
N ILE A 200 -7.77 8.26 9.24
CA ILE A 200 -7.68 6.81 9.10
C ILE A 200 -8.95 6.15 9.62
N GLU A 201 -9.45 6.52 10.79
CA GLU A 201 -10.70 6.00 11.37
C GLU A 201 -11.91 6.31 10.49
N ALA A 202 -12.00 7.54 9.95
CA ALA A 202 -13.09 7.94 9.07
C ALA A 202 -13.12 7.12 7.77
N PHE A 203 -11.96 6.88 7.14
CA PHE A 203 -11.89 6.12 5.89
C PHE A 203 -12.02 4.62 6.10
N THR A 204 -11.53 4.08 7.21
CA THR A 204 -11.66 2.64 7.53
C THR A 204 -13.03 2.30 8.10
N GLY A 205 -13.77 3.30 8.63
CA GLY A 205 -15.07 3.12 9.29
C GLY A 205 -14.96 2.34 10.60
N GLU A 206 -13.79 2.37 11.25
CA GLU A 206 -13.54 1.69 12.53
C GLU A 206 -12.48 2.44 13.35
N PRO A 207 -12.52 2.32 14.68
CA PRO A 207 -11.45 2.87 15.52
C PRO A 207 -10.12 2.16 15.23
N VAL A 208 -9.02 2.91 15.33
CA VAL A 208 -7.67 2.33 15.25
C VAL A 208 -7.43 1.41 16.45
N ALA A 209 -7.15 0.13 16.18
CA ALA A 209 -6.97 -0.88 17.22
C ALA A 209 -5.68 -0.68 18.04
N ALA A 210 -4.63 -0.14 17.42
CA ALA A 210 -3.36 0.16 18.07
C ALA A 210 -2.56 1.19 17.26
N ILE A 211 -1.74 1.98 17.94
CA ILE A 211 -0.75 2.87 17.35
C ILE A 211 0.64 2.43 17.80
N GLY A 212 1.50 2.08 16.84
CA GLY A 212 2.91 1.75 17.07
C GLY A 212 3.83 2.81 16.48
N VAL A 213 5.12 2.50 16.41
CA VAL A 213 6.15 3.34 15.79
C VAL A 213 6.67 2.64 14.54
N ASP A 214 6.56 3.28 13.38
CA ASP A 214 7.09 2.77 12.11
C ASP A 214 8.61 2.91 12.02
N GLY A 215 9.24 2.20 11.08
CA GLY A 215 10.69 2.27 10.85
C GLY A 215 11.22 3.67 10.52
N CYS A 216 10.37 4.60 10.11
CA CYS A 216 10.71 6.01 9.90
C CYS A 216 10.42 6.92 11.12
N GLY A 217 10.00 6.34 12.24
CA GLY A 217 9.66 7.08 13.47
C GLY A 217 8.23 7.65 13.53
N ALA A 218 7.49 7.63 12.43
CA ALA A 218 6.10 8.11 12.43
C ALA A 218 5.14 7.10 13.08
N PRO A 219 3.99 7.54 13.63
CA PRO A 219 2.94 6.63 14.06
C PRO A 219 2.51 5.68 12.96
N VAL A 220 2.31 4.42 13.30
CA VAL A 220 1.76 3.38 12.43
C VAL A 220 0.47 2.83 13.05
N HIS A 221 -0.59 2.80 12.28
CA HIS A 221 -1.93 2.50 12.73
C HIS A 221 -2.31 1.06 12.38
N ALA A 222 -2.91 0.35 13.34
CA ALA A 222 -3.45 -0.98 13.14
C ALA A 222 -4.97 -0.90 12.90
N VAL A 223 -5.41 -1.52 11.80
CA VAL A 223 -6.81 -1.63 11.39
C VAL A 223 -7.08 -3.02 10.85
N SER A 224 -8.34 -3.40 10.68
CA SER A 224 -8.71 -4.68 10.05
C SER A 224 -8.48 -4.66 8.52
N LEU A 225 -8.44 -5.86 7.90
CA LEU A 225 -8.44 -5.93 6.43
C LEU A 225 -9.73 -5.32 5.87
N ALA A 226 -10.86 -5.54 6.52
CA ALA A 226 -12.14 -4.96 6.13
C ALA A 226 -12.12 -3.43 6.16
N GLY A 227 -11.54 -2.83 7.20
CA GLY A 227 -11.34 -1.38 7.29
C GLY A 227 -10.43 -0.85 6.20
N ALA A 228 -9.28 -1.50 5.99
CA ALA A 228 -8.35 -1.13 4.92
C ALA A 228 -9.01 -1.21 3.53
N ALA A 229 -9.83 -2.24 3.28
CA ALA A 229 -10.54 -2.40 2.01
C ALA A 229 -11.59 -1.30 1.79
N ARG A 230 -12.36 -0.91 2.82
CA ARG A 230 -13.28 0.24 2.75
C ARG A 230 -12.55 1.54 2.40
N ALA A 231 -11.40 1.79 3.04
CA ALA A 231 -10.60 2.98 2.76
C ALA A 231 -10.12 3.01 1.29
N TYR A 232 -9.63 1.89 0.78
CA TYR A 232 -9.16 1.81 -0.61
C TYR A 232 -10.29 1.77 -1.63
N SER A 233 -11.47 1.25 -1.29
CA SER A 233 -12.70 1.36 -2.08
C SER A 233 -13.09 2.84 -2.26
N THR A 234 -13.16 3.59 -1.16
CA THR A 234 -13.46 5.03 -1.17
C THR A 234 -12.42 5.82 -1.99
N LEU A 235 -11.14 5.57 -1.79
CA LEU A 235 -10.06 6.22 -2.55
C LEU A 235 -10.13 5.87 -4.03
N GLY A 236 -10.33 4.60 -4.39
CA GLY A 236 -10.48 4.16 -5.78
C GLY A 236 -11.62 4.88 -6.48
N ALA A 237 -12.81 4.91 -5.86
CA ALA A 237 -13.99 5.62 -6.38
C ALA A 237 -13.80 7.14 -6.49
N ALA A 238 -12.81 7.71 -5.80
CA ALA A 238 -12.49 9.14 -5.84
C ALA A 238 -11.58 9.55 -7.00
N ILE A 239 -10.99 8.60 -7.74
CA ILE A 239 -10.10 8.89 -8.89
C ILE A 239 -10.86 9.72 -9.93
N ARG A 240 -10.39 10.96 -10.19
CA ARG A 240 -10.97 11.92 -11.14
C ARG A 240 -12.47 12.10 -10.95
N ASN A 241 -12.97 12.01 -9.71
CA ASN A 241 -14.37 12.11 -9.36
C ASN A 241 -14.64 13.43 -8.60
N LEU A 242 -15.27 14.39 -9.26
CA LEU A 242 -15.62 15.69 -8.68
C LEU A 242 -16.74 15.61 -7.63
N GLY A 243 -17.49 14.51 -7.57
CA GLY A 243 -18.53 14.27 -6.57
C GLY A 243 -18.01 13.68 -5.26
N ALA A 244 -16.75 13.23 -5.23
CA ALA A 244 -16.11 12.69 -4.04
C ALA A 244 -15.60 13.80 -3.12
N ASP A 245 -15.17 13.44 -1.90
CA ASP A 245 -14.40 14.35 -1.04
C ASP A 245 -13.22 14.95 -1.81
N ALA A 246 -13.04 16.27 -1.74
CA ALA A 246 -12.07 16.98 -2.56
C ALA A 246 -10.61 16.54 -2.27
N ARG A 247 -10.29 16.19 -1.01
CA ARG A 247 -8.95 15.74 -0.65
C ARG A 247 -8.74 14.28 -1.10
N ALA A 248 -9.75 13.43 -0.92
CA ALA A 248 -9.72 12.06 -1.43
C ALA A 248 -9.53 12.05 -2.95
N SER A 249 -10.31 12.86 -3.69
CA SER A 249 -10.16 12.98 -5.15
C SER A 249 -8.79 13.53 -5.56
N THR A 250 -8.27 14.52 -4.84
CA THR A 250 -6.93 15.08 -5.09
C THR A 250 -5.84 14.03 -4.88
N VAL A 251 -5.88 13.29 -3.76
CA VAL A 251 -4.90 12.25 -3.44
C VAL A 251 -4.99 11.10 -4.42
N ALA A 252 -6.20 10.60 -4.67
CA ALA A 252 -6.43 9.50 -5.56
C ALA A 252 -5.98 9.80 -7.00
N THR A 253 -6.35 10.98 -7.51
CA THR A 253 -5.96 11.42 -8.87
C THR A 253 -4.45 11.62 -8.98
N ALA A 254 -3.82 12.25 -7.99
CA ALA A 254 -2.36 12.45 -8.01
C ALA A 254 -1.58 11.13 -8.00
N MET A 255 -2.06 10.10 -7.28
CA MET A 255 -1.40 8.79 -7.26
C MET A 255 -1.44 8.10 -8.63
N VAL A 256 -2.51 8.29 -9.40
CA VAL A 256 -2.67 7.71 -10.74
C VAL A 256 -1.96 8.55 -11.81
N ASP A 257 -1.93 9.88 -11.66
CA ASP A 257 -1.29 10.78 -12.61
C ASP A 257 0.24 10.81 -12.48
N TYR A 258 0.80 10.45 -11.30
CA TYR A 258 2.25 10.43 -11.02
C TYR A 258 2.68 9.12 -10.35
N PRO A 259 2.41 7.95 -10.95
CA PRO A 259 2.66 6.64 -10.32
C PRO A 259 4.15 6.37 -10.09
N GLU A 260 5.05 6.98 -10.90
CA GLU A 260 6.51 6.90 -10.75
C GLU A 260 7.02 7.56 -9.45
N LEU A 261 6.22 8.46 -8.85
CA LEU A 261 6.54 9.07 -7.55
C LEU A 261 6.08 8.20 -6.37
N ILE A 262 5.19 7.22 -6.60
CA ILE A 262 4.68 6.33 -5.56
C ILE A 262 5.74 5.30 -5.16
N GLN A 263 6.40 4.67 -6.14
CA GLN A 263 7.49 3.74 -5.87
C GLN A 263 8.73 4.04 -6.73
N ALA A 264 8.78 3.64 -7.96
CA ALA A 264 9.72 4.05 -9.01
C ALA A 264 9.30 3.42 -10.34
N PRO A 265 9.72 3.95 -11.49
CA PRO A 265 9.47 3.32 -12.79
C PRO A 265 9.84 1.83 -12.79
N GLY A 266 8.96 0.99 -13.32
CA GLY A 266 9.12 -0.47 -13.37
C GLY A 266 8.99 -1.21 -12.03
N SER A 267 8.64 -0.51 -10.96
CA SER A 267 8.28 -1.16 -9.68
C SER A 267 6.84 -1.64 -9.71
N PRO A 268 6.49 -2.73 -9.00
CA PRO A 268 5.17 -3.33 -9.10
C PRO A 268 4.00 -2.38 -8.77
N ASP A 269 4.12 -1.53 -7.73
CA ASP A 269 3.07 -0.55 -7.41
C ASP A 269 2.85 0.42 -8.59
N THR A 270 3.95 0.95 -9.17
CA THR A 270 3.92 1.85 -10.32
C THR A 270 3.31 1.18 -11.54
N VAL A 271 3.81 -0.01 -11.91
CA VAL A 271 3.32 -0.76 -13.08
C VAL A 271 1.82 -1.07 -12.95
N LEU A 272 1.37 -1.56 -11.80
CA LEU A 272 -0.05 -1.87 -11.63
C LEU A 272 -0.92 -0.61 -11.56
N SER A 273 -0.42 0.50 -11.03
CA SER A 273 -1.16 1.76 -11.05
C SER A 273 -1.36 2.28 -12.48
N GLU A 274 -0.32 2.21 -13.33
CA GLU A 274 -0.35 2.58 -14.74
C GLU A 274 -1.31 1.68 -15.55
N GLU A 275 -1.19 0.36 -15.37
CA GLU A 275 -1.93 -0.62 -16.16
C GLU A 275 -3.42 -0.73 -15.80
N LEU A 276 -3.76 -0.48 -14.53
CA LEU A 276 -5.13 -0.63 -14.01
C LEU A 276 -5.88 0.71 -13.87
N ASP A 277 -5.23 1.86 -14.07
CA ASP A 277 -5.76 3.19 -13.69
C ASP A 277 -6.32 3.15 -12.24
N ALA A 278 -5.52 2.62 -11.32
CA ALA A 278 -5.93 2.27 -9.96
C ALA A 278 -4.95 2.81 -8.91
N ILE A 279 -5.44 2.98 -7.70
CA ILE A 279 -4.57 3.24 -6.56
C ILE A 279 -3.94 1.92 -6.13
N VAL A 280 -2.62 1.83 -6.20
CA VAL A 280 -1.86 0.67 -5.76
C VAL A 280 -0.85 1.11 -4.71
N LYS A 281 -0.87 0.47 -3.54
CA LYS A 281 0.08 0.81 -2.49
C LYS A 281 0.51 -0.41 -1.68
N GLY A 282 1.77 -0.76 -1.86
CA GLY A 282 2.44 -1.73 -1.00
C GLY A 282 2.88 -1.13 0.33
N GLY A 283 2.81 -1.94 1.38
CA GLY A 283 3.33 -1.68 2.71
C GLY A 283 4.36 -2.74 3.12
N ALA A 284 5.23 -2.40 4.06
CA ALA A 284 6.14 -3.39 4.65
C ALA A 284 5.35 -4.55 5.29
N GLU A 285 6.03 -5.67 5.52
CA GLU A 285 5.44 -6.88 6.13
C GLU A 285 4.30 -7.50 5.30
N GLY A 286 4.45 -7.50 3.97
CA GLY A 286 3.54 -8.20 3.07
C GLY A 286 2.14 -7.60 2.96
N VAL A 287 2.02 -6.30 3.07
CA VAL A 287 0.77 -5.56 2.88
C VAL A 287 0.65 -5.07 1.45
N LEU A 288 -0.51 -5.27 0.83
CA LEU A 288 -0.86 -4.68 -0.47
C LEU A 288 -2.33 -4.25 -0.44
N CYS A 289 -2.58 -3.02 -0.84
CA CYS A 289 -3.92 -2.47 -1.01
C CYS A 289 -4.06 -1.94 -2.43
N ILE A 290 -5.14 -2.31 -3.11
CA ILE A 290 -5.52 -1.83 -4.45
C ILE A 290 -6.95 -1.31 -4.38
N GLY A 291 -7.18 -0.09 -4.87
CA GLY A 291 -8.51 0.50 -5.04
C GLY A 291 -8.73 0.82 -6.52
N LEU A 292 -9.73 0.19 -7.11
CA LEU A 292 -10.11 0.42 -8.51
C LEU A 292 -11.03 1.63 -8.64
N ARG A 293 -11.02 2.27 -9.80
CA ARG A 293 -11.90 3.41 -10.12
C ARG A 293 -13.40 3.07 -10.02
N SER A 294 -13.75 1.81 -10.17
CA SER A 294 -15.12 1.32 -9.96
C SER A 294 -15.59 1.40 -8.50
N GLY A 295 -14.66 1.55 -7.56
CA GLY A 295 -14.91 1.41 -6.12
C GLY A 295 -14.63 -0.01 -5.59
N ALA A 296 -14.37 -1.00 -6.44
CA ALA A 296 -13.91 -2.30 -5.97
C ALA A 296 -12.50 -2.17 -5.37
N SER A 297 -12.19 -2.98 -4.34
CA SER A 297 -10.89 -2.97 -3.70
C SER A 297 -10.44 -4.36 -3.28
N VAL A 298 -9.12 -4.60 -3.29
CA VAL A 298 -8.52 -5.81 -2.75
C VAL A 298 -7.41 -5.45 -1.76
N VAL A 299 -7.43 -6.11 -0.61
CA VAL A 299 -6.37 -6.00 0.40
C VAL A 299 -5.81 -7.38 0.71
N VAL A 300 -4.49 -7.47 0.71
CA VAL A 300 -3.74 -8.68 1.03
C VAL A 300 -2.79 -8.40 2.19
N LYS A 301 -2.75 -9.30 3.17
CA LYS A 301 -1.75 -9.32 4.24
C LYS A 301 -1.09 -10.70 4.28
N MET A 302 0.18 -10.76 3.89
CA MET A 302 1.00 -11.97 4.03
C MET A 302 1.51 -12.07 5.45
N SER A 303 1.32 -13.21 6.11
CA SER A 303 1.66 -13.40 7.52
C SER A 303 3.15 -13.52 7.76
N ASP A 304 3.90 -14.07 6.80
CA ASP A 304 5.36 -14.13 6.81
C ASP A 304 6.05 -12.80 6.48
N GLY A 305 5.27 -11.75 6.17
CA GLY A 305 5.78 -10.43 5.77
C GLY A 305 6.38 -10.37 4.35
N SER A 306 6.35 -11.46 3.60
CA SER A 306 6.94 -11.53 2.25
C SER A 306 6.11 -10.77 1.22
N HIS A 307 6.79 -9.95 0.39
CA HIS A 307 6.15 -9.28 -0.75
C HIS A 307 6.01 -10.20 -1.98
N ARG A 308 6.57 -11.42 -1.93
CA ARG A 308 6.73 -12.27 -3.12
C ARG A 308 5.39 -12.66 -3.75
N ALA A 309 4.40 -13.04 -2.93
CA ALA A 309 3.13 -13.57 -3.42
C ALA A 309 2.00 -12.52 -3.49
N MET A 310 2.10 -11.39 -2.77
CA MET A 310 0.98 -10.48 -2.56
C MET A 310 0.36 -9.93 -3.86
N TYR A 311 1.18 -9.59 -4.86
CA TYR A 311 0.69 -9.09 -6.15
C TYR A 311 -0.04 -10.18 -6.95
N ALA A 312 0.52 -11.40 -6.98
CA ALA A 312 -0.10 -12.51 -7.67
C ALA A 312 -1.45 -12.87 -7.05
N VAL A 313 -1.51 -12.94 -5.73
CA VAL A 313 -2.73 -13.22 -4.96
C VAL A 313 -3.80 -12.14 -5.22
N ALA A 314 -3.42 -10.86 -5.19
CA ALA A 314 -4.33 -9.75 -5.45
C ALA A 314 -4.89 -9.77 -6.89
N LEU A 315 -4.04 -10.01 -7.89
CA LEU A 315 -4.45 -10.08 -9.30
C LEU A 315 -5.41 -11.26 -9.56
N ARG A 316 -5.15 -12.43 -8.95
CA ARG A 316 -6.07 -13.57 -9.02
C ARG A 316 -7.44 -13.26 -8.37
N ALA A 317 -7.44 -12.57 -7.24
CA ALA A 317 -8.68 -12.13 -6.60
C ALA A 317 -9.48 -11.16 -7.48
N LEU A 318 -8.81 -10.17 -8.09
CA LEU A 318 -9.45 -9.23 -9.03
C LEU A 318 -10.01 -9.95 -10.27
N ALA A 319 -9.29 -10.94 -10.81
CA ALA A 319 -9.77 -11.74 -11.92
C ALA A 319 -11.00 -12.61 -11.54
N ALA A 320 -10.95 -13.24 -10.37
CA ALA A 320 -12.08 -14.02 -9.86
C ALA A 320 -13.33 -13.17 -9.63
N GLY A 321 -13.17 -11.91 -9.14
CA GLY A 321 -14.26 -10.96 -8.98
C GLY A 321 -14.77 -10.35 -10.30
N GLY A 322 -14.14 -10.68 -11.44
CA GLY A 322 -14.55 -10.20 -12.76
C GLY A 322 -14.04 -8.79 -13.10
N TYR A 323 -13.07 -8.26 -12.35
CA TYR A 323 -12.45 -6.95 -12.60
C TYR A 323 -11.29 -7.02 -13.60
N LEU A 324 -10.79 -8.21 -13.88
CA LEU A 324 -9.79 -8.49 -14.90
C LEU A 324 -10.23 -9.72 -15.71
N SER A 325 -9.99 -9.70 -17.01
CA SER A 325 -10.05 -10.93 -17.80
C SER A 325 -8.88 -11.86 -17.42
N ALA A 326 -9.01 -13.15 -17.76
CA ALA A 326 -7.92 -14.11 -17.54
C ALA A 326 -6.64 -13.68 -18.31
N GLU A 327 -6.77 -13.17 -19.52
CA GLU A 327 -5.66 -12.70 -20.34
C GLU A 327 -4.95 -11.49 -19.72
N GLU A 328 -5.71 -10.50 -19.25
CA GLU A 328 -5.15 -9.33 -18.54
C GLU A 328 -4.44 -9.73 -17.24
N CYS A 329 -5.02 -10.66 -16.49
CA CYS A 329 -4.40 -11.17 -15.26
C CYS A 329 -3.05 -11.82 -15.57
N GLU A 330 -2.94 -12.71 -16.57
CA GLU A 330 -1.68 -13.34 -16.96
C GLU A 330 -0.66 -12.32 -17.45
N ARG A 331 -1.08 -11.35 -18.24
CA ARG A 331 -0.22 -10.26 -18.72
C ARG A 331 0.36 -9.45 -17.56
N LEU A 332 -0.47 -9.07 -16.59
CA LEU A 332 -0.04 -8.32 -15.42
C LEU A 332 0.88 -9.14 -14.49
N LEU A 333 0.56 -10.42 -14.30
CA LEU A 333 1.42 -11.34 -13.55
C LEU A 333 2.84 -11.40 -14.16
N ALA A 334 2.94 -11.48 -15.49
CA ALA A 334 4.23 -11.50 -16.18
C ALA A 334 5.04 -10.20 -15.97
N LEU A 335 4.40 -9.06 -15.73
CA LEU A 335 5.06 -7.78 -15.46
C LEU A 335 5.56 -7.66 -14.01
N VAL A 336 4.83 -8.19 -13.02
CA VAL A 336 5.10 -7.91 -11.61
C VAL A 336 5.64 -9.11 -10.82
N VAL A 337 5.44 -10.34 -11.29
CA VAL A 337 5.93 -11.55 -10.64
C VAL A 337 7.24 -11.99 -11.27
N ARG A 338 8.26 -12.13 -10.45
CA ARG A 338 9.57 -12.59 -10.94
C ARG A 338 9.60 -14.11 -11.02
N PRO A 339 10.12 -14.68 -12.12
CA PRO A 339 10.30 -16.11 -12.24
C PRO A 339 11.36 -16.62 -11.25
N VAL A 340 11.23 -17.88 -10.84
CA VAL A 340 12.26 -18.57 -10.05
C VAL A 340 13.35 -19.07 -10.98
N THR A 341 14.53 -18.50 -10.88
CA THR A 341 15.65 -18.81 -11.78
C THR A 341 16.75 -19.57 -11.07
N GLY A 342 17.52 -20.36 -11.85
CA GLY A 342 18.70 -21.09 -11.40
C GLY A 342 19.69 -21.35 -12.55
N GLY A 343 20.96 -20.94 -12.35
CA GLY A 343 21.97 -21.03 -13.39
C GLY A 343 21.74 -20.15 -14.60
N TYR A 344 22.63 -20.31 -15.61
CA TYR A 344 22.58 -19.57 -16.86
C TYR A 344 22.88 -20.51 -18.03
N VAL A 345 22.14 -20.36 -19.13
CA VAL A 345 22.44 -21.02 -20.42
C VAL A 345 22.48 -19.88 -21.45
N ASP A 346 23.57 -19.83 -22.22
CA ASP A 346 23.84 -18.76 -23.23
C ASP A 346 23.66 -17.34 -22.67
N GLY A 347 24.11 -17.10 -21.42
CA GLY A 347 24.04 -15.81 -20.74
C GLY A 347 22.64 -15.42 -20.25
N LYS A 348 21.64 -16.30 -20.40
CA LYS A 348 20.25 -16.05 -19.94
C LYS A 348 19.95 -16.90 -18.69
N PRO A 349 19.26 -16.37 -17.69
CA PRO A 349 18.85 -17.14 -16.53
C PRO A 349 17.86 -18.24 -16.95
N VAL A 350 18.02 -19.43 -16.39
CA VAL A 350 17.12 -20.57 -16.62
C VAL A 350 15.98 -20.51 -15.62
N VAL A 351 14.73 -20.59 -16.08
CA VAL A 351 13.57 -20.73 -15.20
C VAL A 351 13.51 -22.16 -14.67
N VAL A 352 13.53 -22.32 -13.37
CA VAL A 352 13.57 -23.63 -12.68
C VAL A 352 12.38 -23.82 -11.72
N GLY A 353 11.49 -22.84 -11.62
CA GLY A 353 10.31 -22.91 -10.76
C GLY A 353 9.42 -21.71 -10.96
N GLU A 354 8.35 -21.66 -10.20
CA GLU A 354 7.33 -20.64 -10.31
C GLU A 354 6.67 -20.36 -8.96
N LEU A 355 6.00 -19.21 -8.88
CA LEU A 355 5.03 -18.88 -7.81
C LEU A 355 3.66 -19.37 -8.27
N ARG A 356 3.06 -20.32 -7.54
CA ARG A 356 1.70 -20.84 -7.78
C ARG A 356 0.76 -20.27 -6.73
N VAL A 357 -0.25 -19.55 -7.17
CA VAL A 357 -1.39 -19.17 -6.32
C VAL A 357 -2.35 -20.35 -6.26
N HIS A 358 -2.99 -20.59 -5.12
CA HIS A 358 -4.00 -21.63 -4.95
C HIS A 358 -5.31 -21.21 -5.60
N GLU A 359 -5.48 -21.51 -6.90
CA GLU A 359 -6.62 -21.08 -7.72
C GLU A 359 -7.96 -21.61 -7.21
N GLU A 360 -7.95 -22.74 -6.50
CA GLU A 360 -9.12 -23.32 -5.84
C GLU A 360 -9.75 -22.41 -4.76
N LEU A 361 -9.00 -21.42 -4.26
CA LEU A 361 -9.49 -20.43 -3.31
C LEU A 361 -10.33 -19.33 -4.00
N PHE A 362 -10.18 -19.16 -5.31
CA PHE A 362 -10.76 -18.08 -6.10
C PHE A 362 -11.92 -18.56 -6.99
N THR A 363 -12.68 -19.56 -6.50
CA THR A 363 -13.84 -20.09 -7.22
C THR A 363 -15.10 -19.25 -6.97
N ARG A 364 -16.09 -19.37 -7.87
CA ARG A 364 -17.38 -18.68 -7.71
C ARG A 364 -18.12 -19.07 -6.42
N GLU A 365 -17.94 -20.27 -5.93
CA GLU A 365 -18.54 -20.74 -4.67
C GLU A 365 -17.97 -19.96 -3.47
N ASN A 366 -16.67 -19.72 -3.44
CA ASN A 366 -16.02 -18.93 -2.41
C ASN A 366 -16.34 -17.43 -2.53
N LEU A 367 -16.62 -16.93 -3.73
CA LEU A 367 -17.06 -15.55 -3.97
C LEU A 367 -18.48 -15.27 -3.44
N THR A 368 -19.33 -16.27 -3.31
CA THR A 368 -20.71 -16.11 -2.82
C THR A 368 -20.88 -16.32 -1.32
N LEU A 369 -19.92 -16.97 -0.64
CA LEU A 369 -19.97 -17.20 0.80
C LEU A 369 -19.75 -15.92 1.63
N GLY A 370 -19.14 -14.89 1.06
CA GLY A 370 -18.97 -13.58 1.70
C GLY A 370 -20.27 -12.79 1.95
N THR A 371 -21.39 -13.22 1.36
CA THR A 371 -22.68 -12.50 1.44
C THR A 371 -23.64 -13.06 2.50
N GLN A 372 -23.30 -14.12 3.23
CA GLN A 372 -24.26 -14.81 4.14
C GLN A 372 -24.04 -14.57 5.65
N GLU A 373 -23.00 -13.88 6.10
CA GLU A 373 -22.74 -13.65 7.53
C GLU A 373 -23.02 -12.21 8.00
N GLY A 374 -23.99 -11.52 7.42
CA GLY A 374 -24.42 -10.18 7.80
C GLY A 374 -25.90 -10.07 8.14
N ASN A 375 -26.47 -10.98 8.97
CA ASN A 375 -27.80 -10.82 9.59
C ASN A 375 -27.75 -11.07 11.08
#